data_6d0d28b55a63034919f2299ab00ea02d
#
_entry.id   6d0d28b55a63034919f2299ab00ea02d
#
_cell.length_a   1.000
_cell.length_b   1.000
_cell.length_c   1.000
_cell.angle_alpha   90.00
_cell.angle_beta   90.00
_cell.angle_gamma   90.00
#
_symmetry.space_group_name_H-M   'P 1'
#
loop_
_entity.id
_entity.type
_entity.pdbx_description
1 polymer ?
#
loop_
_entity_poly.entity_id
_entity_poly.type
_entity_poly.pdbx_seq_one_letter_code
_entity_poly.pdbx_strand_id
1 'polypeptide(L)'
;MEEVIGELGPSKELDYLKILRALNEIRFPVGKNLLVDFLNGDMKNPSIKKNELFLLHNFGGLKKYSDAEIKSMIDNLIANSMIDLSSIIGNKFAQVLGITSKGNGELMNPGLYKKKISNNFEIRKSEITEEDRILFKELGFFLDRYNDEQKKAIISVKQNILCIAGAGSGKTSVLVKRIEFLIKFKSADPKKILAITFTRKARQEMESRLSRSGILGVQVETFNSFCEKILQKYSHLIYTSQTRVMSYADKIMALSFALNDIGITLEAATGRYFSDNHKKNKEQHQLGNIFMNDCFSVLEYFKSKNQELGDFSEGLDRENAETAKIISKVCKNLETHMNIQGLRDYVDQILDAINFFSKNKTLVPEFDNILVDEYQDVNAMQIKLLDLLIEKNSKTNLFAVGD
;
A
#
# COMPACT_ATOMS: atom_id res chain seq x y z
N MET A 1 25.94 -6.60 -19.82
CA MET A 1 24.58 -6.15 -19.42
C MET A 1 24.64 -5.94 -17.92
N GLU A 2 25.01 -4.76 -17.48
CA GLU A 2 25.14 -4.41 -16.08
C GLU A 2 23.82 -3.81 -15.61
N GLU A 3 23.22 -4.47 -14.62
CA GLU A 3 22.03 -4.02 -13.92
C GLU A 3 22.35 -2.72 -13.18
N VAL A 4 21.71 -1.62 -13.55
CA VAL A 4 21.68 -0.43 -12.72
C VAL A 4 20.52 -0.57 -11.73
N ILE A 5 20.78 -1.31 -10.66
CA ILE A 5 20.08 -1.18 -9.40
C ILE A 5 20.56 0.15 -8.83
N GLY A 6 19.69 1.14 -8.70
CA GLY A 6 20.01 2.37 -7.99
C GLY A 6 20.55 2.01 -6.62
N GLU A 7 21.72 2.53 -6.25
CA GLU A 7 22.64 2.22 -5.16
C GLU A 7 22.02 1.79 -3.81
N LEU A 8 21.40 0.64 -3.78
CA LEU A 8 21.45 -0.29 -2.67
C LEU A 8 22.36 -1.39 -3.16
N GLY A 9 23.65 -1.30 -2.87
CA GLY A 9 24.61 -2.35 -3.22
C GLY A 9 24.10 -3.71 -2.75
N PRO A 10 24.47 -4.82 -3.39
CA PRO A 10 23.97 -6.17 -3.09
C PRO A 10 24.08 -6.58 -1.62
N SER A 11 24.87 -5.86 -0.81
CA SER A 11 24.97 -6.06 0.63
C SER A 11 23.79 -5.48 1.44
N LYS A 12 23.10 -4.44 0.98
CA LYS A 12 21.97 -3.85 1.72
C LYS A 12 20.69 -4.66 1.59
N GLU A 13 20.46 -5.28 0.44
CA GLU A 13 19.26 -6.10 0.20
C GLU A 13 19.17 -7.36 1.06
N LEU A 14 20.31 -7.86 1.55
CA LEU A 14 20.36 -9.07 2.37
C LEU A 14 20.66 -8.79 3.85
N ASP A 15 20.89 -7.53 4.25
CA ASP A 15 21.24 -7.20 5.64
C ASP A 15 20.11 -7.50 6.62
N TYR A 16 18.85 -7.45 6.20
CA TYR A 16 17.70 -7.84 7.04
C TYR A 16 17.78 -9.31 7.47
N LEU A 17 18.44 -10.18 6.71
CA LEU A 17 18.65 -11.58 7.09
C LEU A 17 19.51 -11.72 8.34
N LYS A 18 20.38 -10.75 8.63
CA LYS A 18 21.17 -10.73 9.86
C LYS A 18 20.28 -10.57 11.10
N ILE A 19 19.15 -9.88 10.98
CA ILE A 19 18.15 -9.76 12.04
C ILE A 19 17.52 -11.13 12.33
N LEU A 20 17.10 -11.85 11.28
CA LEU A 20 16.52 -13.19 11.42
C LEU A 20 17.55 -14.20 11.97
N ARG A 21 18.81 -14.12 11.50
CA ARG A 21 19.90 -14.96 12.01
C ARG A 21 20.21 -14.68 13.48
N ALA A 22 20.23 -13.41 13.88
CA ALA A 22 20.44 -13.00 15.25
C ALA A 22 19.37 -13.58 16.17
N LEU A 23 18.09 -13.56 15.77
CA LEU A 23 16.99 -14.16 16.53
C LEU A 23 17.14 -15.69 16.67
N ASN A 24 17.72 -16.37 15.67
CA ASN A 24 18.02 -17.80 15.76
C ASN A 24 19.24 -18.12 16.62
N GLU A 25 20.24 -17.24 16.67
CA GLU A 25 21.43 -17.41 17.49
C GLU A 25 21.17 -17.20 18.99
N ILE A 26 20.32 -16.21 19.32
CA ILE A 26 20.03 -15.86 20.69
C ILE A 26 19.02 -16.86 21.28
N ARG A 27 19.46 -17.69 22.22
CA ARG A 27 18.71 -18.83 22.76
C ARG A 27 17.66 -18.49 23.83
N PHE A 28 17.34 -17.20 24.02
CA PHE A 28 16.34 -16.75 24.99
C PHE A 28 15.51 -15.61 24.38
N PRO A 29 14.32 -15.36 24.91
CA PRO A 29 13.45 -14.31 24.39
C PRO A 29 14.07 -12.92 24.48
N VAL A 30 14.16 -12.20 23.35
CA VAL A 30 14.76 -10.86 23.29
C VAL A 30 13.73 -9.81 22.95
N GLY A 31 13.77 -8.69 23.66
CA GLY A 31 13.01 -7.49 23.34
C GLY A 31 13.68 -6.71 22.19
N LYS A 32 12.90 -5.86 21.53
CA LYS A 32 13.33 -5.08 20.35
C LYS A 32 14.59 -4.24 20.63
N ASN A 33 14.67 -3.57 21.78
CA ASN A 33 15.83 -2.74 22.10
C ASN A 33 17.11 -3.57 22.29
N LEU A 34 17.03 -4.73 22.99
CA LEU A 34 18.19 -5.60 23.17
C LEU A 34 18.68 -6.17 21.81
N LEU A 35 17.77 -6.49 20.91
CA LEU A 35 18.12 -6.93 19.56
C LEU A 35 18.81 -5.83 18.76
N VAL A 36 18.35 -4.59 18.87
CA VAL A 36 19.00 -3.41 18.24
C VAL A 36 20.40 -3.22 18.77
N ASP A 37 20.59 -3.20 20.10
CA ASP A 37 21.90 -3.05 20.75
C ASP A 37 22.87 -4.18 20.34
N PHE A 38 22.35 -5.41 20.25
CA PHE A 38 23.10 -6.58 19.77
C PHE A 38 23.58 -6.38 18.32
N LEU A 39 22.68 -5.98 17.41
CA LEU A 39 22.99 -5.78 15.99
C LEU A 39 23.91 -4.59 15.74
N ASN A 40 23.86 -3.57 16.58
CA ASN A 40 24.76 -2.44 16.58
C ASN A 40 26.13 -2.74 17.24
N GLY A 41 26.21 -3.81 17.99
CA GLY A 41 27.44 -4.15 18.72
C GLY A 41 27.65 -3.26 19.95
N ASP A 42 26.58 -2.81 20.61
CA ASP A 42 26.69 -1.95 21.81
C ASP A 42 27.03 -2.76 23.07
N MET A 43 28.30 -2.68 23.46
CA MET A 43 28.80 -3.31 24.68
C MET A 43 28.35 -2.65 25.99
N LYS A 44 27.63 -1.51 25.94
CA LYS A 44 27.14 -0.82 27.16
C LYS A 44 25.93 -1.54 27.77
N ASN A 45 25.16 -2.26 26.96
CA ASN A 45 23.98 -2.98 27.44
C ASN A 45 24.41 -4.12 28.41
N PRO A 46 23.94 -4.10 29.68
CA PRO A 46 24.31 -5.11 30.69
C PRO A 46 23.93 -6.54 30.31
N SER A 47 22.81 -6.70 29.57
CA SER A 47 22.32 -8.02 29.11
C SER A 47 23.25 -8.65 28.07
N ILE A 48 23.91 -7.86 27.23
CA ILE A 48 24.90 -8.33 26.27
C ILE A 48 26.10 -8.93 26.97
N LYS A 49 26.61 -8.25 28.00
CA LYS A 49 27.75 -8.74 28.81
C LYS A 49 27.38 -9.96 29.64
N LYS A 50 26.22 -9.89 30.32
CA LYS A 50 25.77 -10.96 31.25
C LYS A 50 25.53 -12.29 30.52
N ASN A 51 25.04 -12.24 29.28
CA ASN A 51 24.71 -13.42 28.47
C ASN A 51 25.75 -13.70 27.39
N GLU A 52 26.90 -13.06 27.43
CA GLU A 52 28.04 -13.23 26.52
C GLU A 52 27.64 -13.12 25.03
N LEU A 53 26.62 -12.29 24.73
CA LEU A 53 26.07 -12.17 23.37
C LEU A 53 27.09 -11.61 22.37
N PHE A 54 28.12 -10.92 22.85
CA PHE A 54 29.21 -10.41 22.02
C PHE A 54 30.05 -11.50 21.36
N LEU A 55 29.93 -12.76 21.79
CA LEU A 55 30.59 -13.92 21.17
C LEU A 55 29.79 -14.49 19.98
N LEU A 56 28.55 -14.08 19.79
CA LEU A 56 27.71 -14.58 18.71
C LEU A 56 28.11 -13.97 17.36
N HIS A 57 27.92 -14.74 16.28
CA HIS A 57 28.39 -14.40 14.91
C HIS A 57 27.79 -13.10 14.39
N ASN A 58 26.49 -12.82 14.66
CA ASN A 58 25.81 -11.64 14.15
C ASN A 58 25.92 -10.41 15.08
N PHE A 59 26.72 -10.47 16.16
CA PHE A 59 26.97 -9.31 17.02
C PHE A 59 27.64 -8.18 16.23
N GLY A 60 27.07 -6.97 16.28
CA GLY A 60 27.53 -5.81 15.50
C GLY A 60 27.36 -5.94 13.98
N GLY A 61 26.61 -6.95 13.52
CA GLY A 61 26.41 -7.23 12.10
C GLY A 61 25.75 -6.11 11.31
N LEU A 62 25.07 -5.16 11.99
CA LEU A 62 24.41 -4.01 11.38
C LEU A 62 24.97 -2.66 11.89
N LYS A 63 26.19 -2.63 12.41
CA LYS A 63 26.83 -1.44 12.98
C LYS A 63 26.88 -0.21 12.04
N LYS A 64 26.71 -0.41 10.73
CA LYS A 64 26.66 0.66 9.72
C LYS A 64 25.31 1.42 9.69
N TYR A 65 24.29 0.91 10.37
CA TYR A 65 22.96 1.50 10.44
C TYR A 65 22.74 2.17 11.79
N SER A 66 21.90 3.20 11.81
CA SER A 66 21.40 3.80 13.07
C SER A 66 20.37 2.89 13.74
N ASP A 67 20.15 3.11 15.04
CA ASP A 67 19.10 2.41 15.80
C ASP A 67 17.71 2.53 15.16
N ALA A 68 17.40 3.71 14.60
CA ALA A 68 16.13 3.97 13.94
C ALA A 68 15.96 3.13 12.67
N GLU A 69 17.01 2.99 11.88
CA GLU A 69 17.00 2.15 10.66
C GLU A 69 16.86 0.66 11.00
N ILE A 70 17.58 0.18 12.02
CA ILE A 70 17.45 -1.22 12.47
C ILE A 70 16.04 -1.48 13.00
N LYS A 71 15.48 -0.55 13.80
CA LYS A 71 14.09 -0.66 14.28
C LYS A 71 13.09 -0.70 13.13
N SER A 72 13.28 0.11 12.10
CA SER A 72 12.45 0.10 10.90
C SER A 72 12.55 -1.22 10.13
N MET A 73 13.75 -1.82 10.02
CA MET A 73 13.90 -3.14 9.40
C MET A 73 13.18 -4.23 10.21
N ILE A 74 13.26 -4.20 11.55
CA ILE A 74 12.55 -5.13 12.43
C ILE A 74 11.04 -4.96 12.24
N ASP A 75 10.51 -3.72 12.21
CA ASP A 75 9.09 -3.46 12.00
C ASP A 75 8.60 -3.96 10.64
N ASN A 76 9.43 -3.84 9.61
CA ASN A 76 9.13 -4.38 8.30
C ASN A 76 9.07 -5.92 8.32
N LEU A 77 9.96 -6.59 9.04
CA LEU A 77 9.92 -8.04 9.20
C LEU A 77 8.70 -8.51 9.99
N ILE A 78 8.28 -7.76 11.01
CA ILE A 78 7.03 -8.01 11.74
C ILE A 78 5.82 -7.83 10.82
N ALA A 79 5.75 -6.71 10.09
CA ALA A 79 4.67 -6.44 9.14
C ALA A 79 4.55 -7.50 8.03
N ASN A 80 5.66 -8.13 7.67
CA ASN A 80 5.68 -9.25 6.71
C ASN A 80 5.51 -10.62 7.37
N SER A 81 5.18 -10.68 8.66
CA SER A 81 4.97 -11.93 9.42
C SER A 81 6.18 -12.87 9.43
N MET A 82 7.38 -12.32 9.36
CA MET A 82 8.65 -13.09 9.49
C MET A 82 9.17 -13.13 10.91
N ILE A 83 8.76 -12.14 11.70
CA ILE A 83 8.99 -12.03 13.14
C ILE A 83 7.62 -11.84 13.79
N ASP A 84 7.37 -12.55 14.88
CA ASP A 84 6.21 -12.35 15.74
C ASP A 84 6.58 -11.63 17.03
N LEU A 85 5.56 -11.02 17.66
CA LEU A 85 5.64 -10.38 18.95
C LEU A 85 4.84 -11.20 19.95
N SER A 86 5.49 -11.75 20.95
CA SER A 86 4.85 -12.46 22.04
C SER A 86 5.12 -11.78 23.38
N SER A 87 4.22 -11.97 24.37
CA SER A 87 4.42 -11.49 25.73
C SER A 87 5.06 -12.57 26.58
N ILE A 88 5.98 -12.19 27.47
CA ILE A 88 6.59 -13.16 28.41
C ILE A 88 5.52 -13.62 29.42
N ILE A 89 5.45 -14.93 29.66
CA ILE A 89 4.58 -15.51 30.70
C ILE A 89 4.89 -14.85 32.05
N GLY A 90 3.89 -14.19 32.62
CA GLY A 90 4.03 -13.46 33.89
C GLY A 90 4.36 -11.97 33.81
N ASN A 91 4.70 -11.45 32.61
CA ASN A 91 4.90 -10.00 32.39
C ASN A 91 4.33 -9.55 31.06
N LYS A 92 3.04 -9.16 31.04
CA LYS A 92 2.32 -8.71 29.84
C LYS A 92 2.89 -7.42 29.18
N PHE A 93 3.79 -6.73 29.85
CA PHE A 93 4.42 -5.50 29.32
C PHE A 93 5.76 -5.77 28.61
N ALA A 94 6.34 -6.94 28.79
CA ALA A 94 7.58 -7.32 28.14
C ALA A 94 7.27 -8.07 26.83
N GLN A 95 7.33 -7.35 25.73
CA GLN A 95 7.22 -7.94 24.40
C GLN A 95 8.57 -8.49 23.96
N VAL A 96 8.56 -9.71 23.44
CA VAL A 96 9.73 -10.39 22.89
C VAL A 96 9.49 -10.77 21.44
N LEU A 97 10.57 -10.81 20.69
CA LEU A 97 10.61 -11.13 19.29
C LEU A 97 10.90 -12.62 19.09
N GLY A 98 10.14 -13.27 18.24
CA GLY A 98 10.35 -14.64 17.80
C GLY A 98 10.42 -14.71 16.26
N ILE A 99 11.24 -15.64 15.72
CA ILE A 99 11.24 -15.91 14.29
C ILE A 99 10.11 -16.89 13.95
N THR A 100 9.33 -16.58 12.93
CA THR A 100 8.23 -17.42 12.46
C THR A 100 8.72 -18.50 11.48
N SER A 101 7.85 -19.47 11.15
CA SER A 101 8.13 -20.45 10.07
C SER A 101 8.42 -19.75 8.73
N LYS A 102 7.76 -18.62 8.45
CA LYS A 102 8.00 -17.79 7.26
C LYS A 102 9.36 -17.12 7.31
N GLY A 103 9.76 -16.60 8.49
CA GLY A 103 11.09 -16.03 8.70
C GLY A 103 12.21 -17.07 8.52
N ASN A 104 12.00 -18.29 8.99
CA ASN A 104 12.93 -19.40 8.75
C ASN A 104 13.00 -19.80 7.26
N GLY A 105 11.86 -19.81 6.56
CA GLY A 105 11.82 -20.01 5.12
C GLY A 105 12.59 -18.93 4.34
N GLU A 106 12.52 -17.68 4.81
CA GLU A 106 13.24 -16.55 4.24
C GLU A 106 14.76 -16.66 4.41
N LEU A 107 15.25 -17.25 5.50
CA LEU A 107 16.67 -17.54 5.68
C LEU A 107 17.21 -18.56 4.69
N MET A 108 16.36 -19.52 4.27
CA MET A 108 16.76 -20.57 3.30
C MET A 108 16.63 -20.08 1.84
N ASN A 109 15.60 -19.29 1.56
CA ASN A 109 15.34 -18.76 0.22
C ASN A 109 14.91 -17.29 0.29
N PRO A 110 15.86 -16.35 0.36
CA PRO A 110 15.57 -14.93 0.47
C PRO A 110 14.69 -14.41 -0.67
N GLY A 111 13.54 -13.85 -0.34
CA GLY A 111 12.53 -13.40 -1.32
C GLY A 111 11.83 -12.10 -0.97
N LEU A 112 12.05 -11.54 0.24
CA LEU A 112 11.31 -10.36 0.72
C LEU A 112 11.39 -9.18 -0.25
N TYR A 113 12.56 -8.93 -0.80
CA TYR A 113 12.77 -7.86 -1.79
C TYR A 113 12.64 -8.34 -3.24
N LYS A 114 12.90 -9.63 -3.53
CA LYS A 114 12.74 -10.20 -4.90
C LYS A 114 11.30 -10.14 -5.40
N LYS A 115 10.28 -10.28 -4.52
CA LYS A 115 8.86 -10.22 -4.90
C LYS A 115 8.36 -8.82 -5.28
N LYS A 116 9.06 -7.74 -4.91
CA LYS A 116 8.71 -6.38 -5.35
C LYS A 116 9.20 -6.06 -6.77
N ILE A 117 10.13 -6.86 -7.32
CA ILE A 117 10.77 -6.61 -8.62
C ILE A 117 10.40 -7.70 -9.66
N SER A 118 9.50 -8.63 -9.35
CA SER A 118 9.23 -9.80 -10.20
C SER A 118 8.30 -9.56 -11.40
N ASN A 119 8.08 -8.32 -11.80
CA ASN A 119 7.51 -8.05 -13.13
C ASN A 119 8.60 -7.38 -13.96
N ASN A 120 8.94 -7.98 -15.09
CA ASN A 120 9.93 -7.68 -16.11
C ASN A 120 9.97 -6.20 -16.59
N PHE A 121 10.16 -5.24 -15.70
CA PHE A 121 10.44 -3.86 -16.07
C PHE A 121 11.93 -3.61 -15.97
N GLU A 122 12.62 -3.53 -17.11
CA GLU A 122 13.93 -2.89 -17.18
C GLU A 122 13.75 -1.41 -16.84
N ILE A 123 14.04 -1.03 -15.60
CA ILE A 123 14.12 0.38 -15.22
C ILE A 123 15.41 0.94 -15.79
N ARG A 124 15.30 1.66 -16.91
CA ARG A 124 16.44 2.38 -17.48
C ARG A 124 16.44 3.80 -16.95
N LYS A 125 17.48 4.20 -16.22
CA LYS A 125 17.67 5.59 -15.82
C LYS A 125 17.77 6.43 -17.10
N SER A 126 16.93 7.47 -17.20
CA SER A 126 16.93 8.35 -18.35
C SER A 126 17.99 9.43 -18.14
N GLU A 127 19.05 9.42 -18.94
CA GLU A 127 20.05 10.48 -18.98
C GLU A 127 19.55 11.69 -19.77
N ILE A 128 20.06 12.87 -19.42
CA ILE A 128 19.80 14.10 -20.14
C ILE A 128 20.75 14.16 -21.34
N THR A 129 20.18 14.14 -22.55
CA THR A 129 20.94 14.19 -23.81
C THR A 129 21.17 15.64 -24.26
N GLU A 130 22.05 15.84 -25.26
CA GLU A 130 22.23 17.16 -25.88
C GLU A 130 20.96 17.63 -26.60
N GLU A 131 20.18 16.71 -27.17
CA GLU A 131 18.88 17.02 -27.77
C GLU A 131 17.89 17.55 -26.71
N ASP A 132 17.90 16.98 -25.51
CA ASP A 132 17.09 17.49 -24.40
C ASP A 132 17.52 18.92 -24.03
N ARG A 133 18.82 19.19 -24.00
CA ARG A 133 19.34 20.53 -23.67
C ARG A 133 18.94 21.58 -24.71
N ILE A 134 18.88 21.19 -25.99
CA ILE A 134 18.37 22.07 -27.06
C ILE A 134 16.89 22.37 -26.79
N LEU A 135 16.06 21.33 -26.55
CA LEU A 135 14.64 21.50 -26.24
C LEU A 135 14.40 22.30 -24.96
N PHE A 136 15.26 22.17 -23.94
CA PHE A 136 15.17 22.99 -22.73
C PHE A 136 15.37 24.49 -23.04
N LYS A 137 16.25 24.82 -23.98
CA LYS A 137 16.47 26.20 -24.41
C LYS A 137 15.31 26.74 -25.25
N GLU A 138 14.81 25.93 -26.20
CA GLU A 138 13.66 26.29 -27.05
C GLU A 138 12.39 26.51 -26.24
N LEU A 139 12.18 25.69 -25.20
CA LEU A 139 11.03 25.75 -24.31
C LEU A 139 11.33 26.53 -23.02
N GLY A 140 12.40 27.37 -22.99
CA GLY A 140 12.85 28.05 -21.79
C GLY A 140 11.73 28.79 -21.06
N PHE A 141 10.97 29.62 -21.78
CA PHE A 141 9.82 30.35 -21.21
C PHE A 141 8.74 29.46 -20.59
N PHE A 142 8.64 28.19 -21.04
CA PHE A 142 7.68 27.22 -20.54
C PHE A 142 8.26 26.42 -19.37
N LEU A 143 9.59 26.18 -19.33
CA LEU A 143 10.27 25.29 -18.39
C LEU A 143 11.12 26.01 -17.34
N ASP A 144 11.19 27.34 -17.33
CA ASP A 144 12.10 28.13 -16.51
C ASP A 144 12.11 27.81 -15.01
N ARG A 145 10.98 27.37 -14.47
CA ARG A 145 10.82 27.10 -13.03
C ARG A 145 11.24 25.71 -12.60
N TYR A 146 11.71 24.87 -13.54
CA TYR A 146 12.01 23.48 -13.32
C TYR A 146 13.51 23.21 -13.44
N ASN A 147 14.04 22.31 -12.60
CA ASN A 147 15.41 21.82 -12.76
C ASN A 147 15.49 20.86 -13.96
N ASP A 148 16.70 20.46 -14.34
CA ASP A 148 16.92 19.70 -15.57
C ASP A 148 16.26 18.32 -15.56
N GLU A 149 16.24 17.63 -14.40
CA GLU A 149 15.54 16.34 -14.23
C GLU A 149 14.02 16.52 -14.37
N GLN A 150 13.46 17.54 -13.78
CA GLN A 150 12.04 17.87 -13.92
C GLN A 150 11.71 18.25 -15.37
N LYS A 151 12.54 19.04 -16.04
CA LYS A 151 12.38 19.37 -17.46
C LYS A 151 12.37 18.10 -18.30
N LYS A 152 13.32 17.20 -18.06
CA LYS A 152 13.40 15.91 -18.76
C LYS A 152 12.13 15.10 -18.56
N ALA A 153 11.61 15.01 -17.33
CA ALA A 153 10.36 14.31 -17.04
C ALA A 153 9.16 14.92 -17.78
N ILE A 154 9.08 16.25 -17.85
CA ILE A 154 8.01 16.99 -18.54
C ILE A 154 8.00 16.71 -20.05
N ILE A 155 9.17 16.76 -20.71
CA ILE A 155 9.25 16.69 -22.18
C ILE A 155 9.42 15.28 -22.75
N SER A 156 9.74 14.29 -21.91
CA SER A 156 10.03 12.91 -22.36
C SER A 156 8.90 12.35 -23.22
N VAL A 157 9.26 11.70 -24.34
CA VAL A 157 8.32 11.05 -25.26
C VAL A 157 8.28 9.53 -25.10
N LYS A 158 8.93 8.99 -24.05
CA LYS A 158 8.89 7.55 -23.78
C LYS A 158 7.49 7.12 -23.34
N GLN A 159 7.12 5.90 -23.68
CA GLN A 159 5.78 5.38 -23.40
C GLN A 159 5.51 5.21 -21.90
N ASN A 160 6.45 4.63 -21.16
CA ASN A 160 6.30 4.42 -19.72
C ASN A 160 7.39 5.17 -18.97
N ILE A 161 6.99 6.05 -18.06
CA ILE A 161 7.91 6.91 -17.30
C ILE A 161 7.53 6.80 -15.82
N LEU A 162 8.51 6.46 -14.99
CA LEU A 162 8.42 6.54 -13.54
C LEU A 162 9.37 7.63 -13.06
N CYS A 163 8.83 8.63 -12.37
CA CYS A 163 9.60 9.69 -11.72
C CYS A 163 9.63 9.42 -10.21
N ILE A 164 10.81 9.18 -9.67
CA ILE A 164 11.03 8.96 -8.24
C ILE A 164 11.63 10.24 -7.67
N ALA A 165 10.98 10.84 -6.68
CA ALA A 165 11.44 12.07 -6.07
C ALA A 165 10.81 12.29 -4.70
N GLY A 166 11.59 12.66 -3.70
CA GLY A 166 11.15 12.82 -2.32
C GLY A 166 10.02 13.84 -2.10
N ALA A 167 9.46 13.85 -0.91
CA ALA A 167 8.41 14.78 -0.53
C ALA A 167 8.83 16.25 -0.74
N GLY A 168 7.92 17.08 -1.25
CA GLY A 168 8.20 18.49 -1.53
C GLY A 168 9.03 18.79 -2.78
N SER A 169 9.46 17.78 -3.54
CA SER A 169 10.23 17.93 -4.78
C SER A 169 9.44 18.51 -5.97
N GLY A 170 8.14 18.77 -5.81
CA GLY A 170 7.30 19.31 -6.86
C GLY A 170 6.70 18.27 -7.82
N LYS A 171 6.56 17.00 -7.40
CA LYS A 171 5.98 15.89 -8.18
C LYS A 171 4.67 16.27 -8.89
N THR A 172 3.68 16.72 -8.13
CA THR A 172 2.38 17.16 -8.70
C THR A 172 2.53 18.33 -9.67
N SER A 173 3.50 19.24 -9.44
CA SER A 173 3.79 20.36 -10.34
C SER A 173 4.33 19.87 -11.68
N VAL A 174 5.24 18.90 -11.67
CA VAL A 174 5.79 18.24 -12.86
C VAL A 174 4.67 17.52 -13.62
N LEU A 175 3.78 16.81 -12.92
CA LEU A 175 2.66 16.10 -13.52
C LEU A 175 1.69 17.04 -14.25
N VAL A 176 1.27 18.15 -13.59
CA VAL A 176 0.43 19.19 -14.21
C VAL A 176 1.12 19.81 -15.43
N LYS A 177 2.43 20.14 -15.28
CA LYS A 177 3.20 20.72 -16.37
C LYS A 177 3.39 19.79 -17.56
N ARG A 178 3.51 18.48 -17.29
CA ARG A 178 3.53 17.46 -18.34
C ARG A 178 2.19 17.39 -19.10
N ILE A 179 1.06 17.43 -18.42
CA ILE A 179 -0.26 17.49 -19.07
C ILE A 179 -0.31 18.73 -19.99
N GLU A 180 0.13 19.88 -19.49
CA GLU A 180 0.20 21.12 -20.27
C GLU A 180 1.10 20.98 -21.51
N PHE A 181 2.26 20.33 -21.36
CA PHE A 181 3.18 20.03 -22.45
C PHE A 181 2.55 19.12 -23.51
N LEU A 182 1.90 18.04 -23.09
CA LEU A 182 1.24 17.09 -24.01
C LEU A 182 0.17 17.78 -24.85
N ILE A 183 -0.62 18.66 -24.24
CA ILE A 183 -1.69 19.37 -24.93
C ILE A 183 -1.14 20.47 -25.86
N LYS A 184 -0.25 21.34 -25.35
CA LYS A 184 0.22 22.51 -26.09
C LYS A 184 1.25 22.19 -27.17
N PHE A 185 2.11 21.20 -26.95
CA PHE A 185 3.25 20.91 -27.85
C PHE A 185 3.19 19.54 -28.51
N LYS A 186 2.32 18.65 -28.05
CA LYS A 186 2.14 17.31 -28.65
C LYS A 186 0.73 17.09 -29.22
N SER A 187 -0.12 18.13 -29.20
CA SER A 187 -1.48 18.11 -29.72
C SER A 187 -2.35 16.96 -29.13
N ALA A 188 -2.07 16.58 -27.87
CA ALA A 188 -2.85 15.54 -27.21
C ALA A 188 -4.28 16.03 -26.95
N ASP A 189 -5.28 15.18 -27.22
CA ASP A 189 -6.67 15.47 -26.90
C ASP A 189 -6.85 15.44 -25.36
N PRO A 190 -7.25 16.54 -24.71
CA PRO A 190 -7.50 16.57 -23.29
C PRO A 190 -8.47 15.48 -22.79
N LYS A 191 -9.46 15.10 -23.59
CA LYS A 191 -10.45 14.06 -23.25
C LYS A 191 -9.85 12.65 -23.24
N LYS A 192 -8.70 12.47 -23.87
CA LYS A 192 -7.93 11.22 -23.90
C LYS A 192 -6.81 11.18 -22.86
N ILE A 193 -6.81 12.14 -21.94
CA ILE A 193 -5.87 12.19 -20.80
C ILE A 193 -6.63 11.89 -19.52
N LEU A 194 -6.14 10.87 -18.78
CA LEU A 194 -6.60 10.53 -17.44
C LEU A 194 -5.49 10.84 -16.42
N ALA A 195 -5.78 11.67 -15.44
CA ALA A 195 -4.89 11.94 -14.32
C ALA A 195 -5.51 11.39 -13.04
N ILE A 196 -4.78 10.51 -12.36
CA ILE A 196 -5.25 9.84 -11.14
C ILE A 196 -4.46 10.38 -9.94
N THR A 197 -5.20 10.73 -8.89
CA THR A 197 -4.66 11.16 -7.59
C THR A 197 -5.26 10.31 -6.45
N PHE A 198 -4.65 10.36 -5.26
CA PHE A 198 -5.13 9.56 -4.13
C PHE A 198 -6.28 10.21 -3.35
N THR A 199 -6.31 11.53 -3.28
CA THR A 199 -7.28 12.24 -2.44
C THR A 199 -8.16 13.20 -3.24
N ARG A 200 -9.38 13.42 -2.75
CA ARG A 200 -10.30 14.43 -3.32
C ARG A 200 -9.66 15.83 -3.32
N LYS A 201 -8.88 16.15 -2.29
CA LYS A 201 -8.18 17.44 -2.20
C LYS A 201 -7.13 17.59 -3.29
N ALA A 202 -6.29 16.56 -3.50
CA ALA A 202 -5.28 16.57 -4.56
C ALA A 202 -5.93 16.65 -5.96
N ARG A 203 -7.06 15.97 -6.17
CA ARG A 203 -7.86 16.07 -7.40
C ARG A 203 -8.30 17.52 -7.66
N GLN A 204 -8.96 18.16 -6.69
CA GLN A 204 -9.43 19.54 -6.81
C GLN A 204 -8.28 20.53 -7.05
N GLU A 205 -7.14 20.32 -6.38
CA GLU A 205 -5.95 21.13 -6.58
C GLU A 205 -5.41 20.98 -8.00
N MET A 206 -5.32 19.75 -8.52
CA MET A 206 -4.86 19.48 -9.89
C MET A 206 -5.82 20.09 -10.92
N GLU A 207 -7.13 19.90 -10.76
CA GLU A 207 -8.17 20.53 -11.61
C GLU A 207 -8.03 22.05 -11.62
N SER A 208 -7.83 22.67 -10.44
CA SER A 208 -7.64 24.12 -10.31
C SER A 208 -6.38 24.60 -11.03
N ARG A 209 -5.26 23.87 -10.91
CA ARG A 209 -3.99 24.22 -11.58
C ARG A 209 -4.12 24.13 -13.10
N LEU A 210 -4.75 23.07 -13.62
CA LEU A 210 -5.00 22.89 -15.06
C LEU A 210 -5.91 24.01 -15.60
N SER A 211 -6.99 24.33 -14.89
CA SER A 211 -7.91 25.40 -15.25
C SER A 211 -7.21 26.77 -15.32
N ARG A 212 -6.33 27.09 -14.36
CA ARG A 212 -5.52 28.33 -14.40
C ARG A 212 -4.59 28.40 -15.60
N SER A 213 -4.15 27.25 -16.13
CA SER A 213 -3.34 27.17 -17.37
C SER A 213 -4.20 27.17 -18.62
N GLY A 214 -5.52 27.35 -18.51
CA GLY A 214 -6.47 27.34 -19.62
C GLY A 214 -6.76 25.95 -20.18
N ILE A 215 -6.47 24.89 -19.43
CA ILE A 215 -6.64 23.51 -19.86
C ILE A 215 -7.95 22.96 -19.26
N LEU A 216 -8.85 22.57 -20.17
CA LEU A 216 -10.14 21.97 -19.84
C LEU A 216 -10.28 20.60 -20.52
N GLY A 217 -11.12 19.74 -19.96
CA GLY A 217 -11.47 18.43 -20.57
C GLY A 217 -10.59 17.26 -20.15
N VAL A 218 -9.49 17.48 -19.43
CA VAL A 218 -8.71 16.42 -18.82
C VAL A 218 -9.54 15.74 -17.74
N GLN A 219 -9.55 14.40 -17.72
CA GLN A 219 -10.22 13.63 -16.67
C GLN A 219 -9.29 13.53 -15.46
N VAL A 220 -9.57 14.30 -14.41
CA VAL A 220 -8.84 14.23 -13.14
C VAL A 220 -9.68 13.49 -12.12
N GLU A 221 -9.21 12.34 -11.65
CA GLU A 221 -9.98 11.46 -10.79
C GLU A 221 -9.15 10.90 -9.63
N THR A 222 -9.83 10.38 -8.61
CA THR A 222 -9.24 9.36 -7.74
C THR A 222 -9.60 7.99 -8.30
N PHE A 223 -8.89 6.93 -7.90
CA PHE A 223 -9.25 5.56 -8.31
C PHE A 223 -10.73 5.27 -8.06
N ASN A 224 -11.23 5.59 -6.86
CA ASN A 224 -12.63 5.35 -6.51
C ASN A 224 -13.60 6.21 -7.30
N SER A 225 -13.32 7.52 -7.52
CA SER A 225 -14.21 8.37 -8.30
C SER A 225 -14.26 7.97 -9.76
N PHE A 226 -13.15 7.50 -10.33
CA PHE A 226 -13.12 6.93 -11.67
C PHE A 226 -14.00 5.67 -11.76
N CYS A 227 -13.78 4.71 -10.84
CA CYS A 227 -14.58 3.49 -10.79
C CYS A 227 -16.07 3.80 -10.60
N GLU A 228 -16.41 4.68 -9.68
CA GLU A 228 -17.82 5.07 -9.41
C GLU A 228 -18.51 5.60 -10.67
N LYS A 229 -17.86 6.46 -11.45
CA LYS A 229 -18.43 6.95 -12.72
C LYS A 229 -18.69 5.80 -13.71
N ILE A 230 -17.80 4.83 -13.80
CA ILE A 230 -17.96 3.65 -14.66
C ILE A 230 -19.13 2.79 -14.15
N LEU A 231 -19.16 2.51 -12.85
CA LEU A 231 -20.21 1.68 -12.24
C LEU A 231 -21.59 2.32 -12.36
N GLN A 232 -21.70 3.64 -12.21
CA GLN A 232 -22.95 4.37 -12.43
C GLN A 232 -23.38 4.30 -13.90
N LYS A 233 -22.47 4.55 -14.84
CA LYS A 233 -22.75 4.52 -16.27
C LYS A 233 -23.28 3.17 -16.74
N TYR A 234 -22.72 2.07 -16.21
CA TYR A 234 -23.02 0.71 -16.60
C TYR A 234 -23.76 -0.09 -15.53
N SER A 235 -24.40 0.58 -14.58
CA SER A 235 -25.07 -0.05 -13.44
C SER A 235 -26.06 -1.14 -13.85
N HIS A 236 -26.81 -0.92 -14.93
CA HIS A 236 -27.78 -1.87 -15.48
C HIS A 236 -27.17 -3.15 -16.05
N LEU A 237 -25.86 -3.17 -16.35
CA LEU A 237 -25.10 -4.35 -16.80
C LEU A 237 -24.37 -5.05 -15.64
N ILE A 238 -24.14 -4.34 -14.53
CA ILE A 238 -23.30 -4.81 -13.43
C ILE A 238 -24.17 -5.35 -12.28
N TYR A 239 -25.23 -4.63 -11.96
CA TYR A 239 -26.03 -4.89 -10.77
C TYR A 239 -27.46 -5.29 -11.12
N THR A 240 -27.99 -6.27 -10.39
CA THR A 240 -29.38 -6.71 -10.49
C THR A 240 -30.34 -5.86 -9.63
N SER A 241 -29.79 -5.10 -8.69
CA SER A 241 -30.53 -4.20 -7.78
C SER A 241 -29.78 -2.88 -7.60
N GLN A 242 -30.45 -1.90 -7.03
CA GLN A 242 -29.82 -0.60 -6.73
C GLN A 242 -28.68 -0.80 -5.72
N THR A 243 -27.51 -0.29 -6.04
CA THR A 243 -26.32 -0.35 -5.20
C THR A 243 -25.84 1.06 -4.85
N ARG A 244 -25.24 1.20 -3.67
CA ARG A 244 -24.65 2.47 -3.21
C ARG A 244 -23.46 2.23 -2.28
N VAL A 245 -22.60 3.25 -2.18
CA VAL A 245 -21.51 3.25 -1.22
C VAL A 245 -22.05 3.43 0.20
N MET A 246 -21.54 2.64 1.13
CA MET A 246 -21.92 2.69 2.53
C MET A 246 -21.58 4.03 3.17
N SER A 247 -22.53 4.57 3.93
CA SER A 247 -22.29 5.61 4.92
C SER A 247 -21.79 5.02 6.24
N TYR A 248 -21.36 5.89 7.15
CA TYR A 248 -21.01 5.46 8.51
C TYR A 248 -22.19 4.81 9.26
N ALA A 249 -23.41 5.34 9.06
CA ALA A 249 -24.62 4.77 9.63
C ALA A 249 -24.91 3.36 9.11
N ASP A 250 -24.64 3.12 7.82
CA ASP A 250 -24.77 1.79 7.24
C ASP A 250 -23.79 0.79 7.85
N LYS A 251 -22.54 1.21 8.13
CA LYS A 251 -21.55 0.37 8.80
C LYS A 251 -22.03 -0.06 10.19
N ILE A 252 -22.59 0.86 10.97
CA ILE A 252 -23.16 0.55 12.30
C ILE A 252 -24.30 -0.44 12.18
N MET A 253 -25.23 -0.21 11.26
CA MET A 253 -26.37 -1.10 11.03
C MET A 253 -25.91 -2.49 10.58
N ALA A 254 -25.02 -2.58 9.60
CA ALA A 254 -24.50 -3.83 9.10
C ALA A 254 -23.81 -4.64 10.22
N LEU A 255 -23.00 -3.99 11.07
CA LEU A 255 -22.40 -4.63 12.23
C LEU A 255 -23.45 -5.14 13.21
N SER A 256 -24.47 -4.34 13.50
CA SER A 256 -25.55 -4.75 14.40
C SER A 256 -26.27 -6.00 13.90
N PHE A 257 -26.59 -6.05 12.60
CA PHE A 257 -27.21 -7.24 11.99
C PHE A 257 -26.26 -8.44 12.03
N ALA A 258 -24.98 -8.27 11.65
CA ALA A 258 -24.01 -9.33 11.67
C ALA A 258 -23.81 -9.94 13.07
N LEU A 259 -23.83 -9.12 14.12
CA LEU A 259 -23.76 -9.59 15.51
C LEU A 259 -25.04 -10.31 15.95
N ASN A 260 -26.20 -9.78 15.58
CA ASN A 260 -27.49 -10.43 15.89
C ASN A 260 -27.59 -11.81 15.25
N ASP A 261 -27.15 -11.97 14.01
CA ASP A 261 -27.20 -13.25 13.28
C ASP A 261 -26.36 -14.34 13.96
N ILE A 262 -25.28 -13.96 14.64
CA ILE A 262 -24.46 -14.90 15.41
C ILE A 262 -24.86 -14.98 16.90
N GLY A 263 -25.91 -14.26 17.31
CA GLY A 263 -26.41 -14.28 18.68
C GLY A 263 -25.48 -13.63 19.71
N ILE A 264 -24.67 -12.66 19.33
CA ILE A 264 -23.67 -11.99 20.19
C ILE A 264 -23.98 -10.48 20.24
N THR A 265 -23.99 -9.91 21.46
CA THR A 265 -24.10 -8.45 21.62
C THR A 265 -22.78 -7.77 21.33
N LEU A 266 -22.80 -6.47 20.94
CA LEU A 266 -21.59 -5.68 20.74
C LEU A 266 -20.69 -5.66 22.00
N GLU A 267 -21.31 -5.64 23.18
CA GLU A 267 -20.64 -5.66 24.46
C GLU A 267 -19.91 -6.99 24.69
N ALA A 268 -20.55 -8.12 24.39
CA ALA A 268 -19.92 -9.42 24.45
C ALA A 268 -18.80 -9.60 23.42
N ALA A 269 -18.99 -9.09 22.19
CA ALA A 269 -17.96 -9.13 21.15
C ALA A 269 -16.73 -8.32 21.53
N THR A 270 -16.90 -7.07 21.93
CA THR A 270 -15.79 -6.18 22.37
C THR A 270 -15.14 -6.68 23.66
N GLY A 271 -15.94 -7.26 24.57
CA GLY A 271 -15.45 -7.87 25.80
C GLY A 271 -14.49 -9.03 25.56
N ARG A 272 -14.70 -9.82 24.52
CA ARG A 272 -13.82 -10.93 24.11
C ARG A 272 -12.66 -10.49 23.21
N TYR A 273 -12.91 -9.49 22.37
CA TYR A 273 -11.93 -9.01 21.40
C TYR A 273 -10.77 -8.21 22.06
N PHE A 274 -11.11 -7.32 23.00
CA PHE A 274 -10.12 -6.47 23.62
C PHE A 274 -9.59 -7.06 24.93
N SER A 275 -8.27 -7.03 25.11
CA SER A 275 -7.65 -7.32 26.42
C SER A 275 -8.03 -6.23 27.44
N ASP A 276 -7.93 -6.54 28.73
CA ASP A 276 -8.25 -5.60 29.82
C ASP A 276 -7.43 -4.30 29.74
N ASN A 277 -6.21 -4.36 29.21
CA ASN A 277 -5.38 -3.17 28.99
C ASN A 277 -5.93 -2.26 27.89
N HIS A 278 -6.49 -2.83 26.82
CA HIS A 278 -7.12 -2.06 25.75
C HIS A 278 -8.44 -1.42 26.19
N LYS A 279 -9.13 -2.02 27.17
CA LYS A 279 -10.39 -1.49 27.73
C LYS A 279 -10.16 -0.34 28.71
N LYS A 280 -8.96 -0.25 29.33
CA LYS A 280 -8.64 0.84 30.26
C LYS A 280 -8.80 2.20 29.59
N ASN A 281 -9.53 3.10 30.26
CA ASN A 281 -9.78 4.48 29.84
C ASN A 281 -10.55 4.63 28.50
N LYS A 282 -11.30 3.59 28.08
CA LYS A 282 -12.17 3.68 26.90
C LYS A 282 -13.60 3.35 27.27
N GLU A 283 -14.53 4.16 26.75
CA GLU A 283 -15.96 3.89 26.90
C GLU A 283 -16.42 2.82 25.89
N GLN A 284 -17.53 2.15 26.21
CA GLN A 284 -18.07 1.06 25.36
C GLN A 284 -18.30 1.47 23.91
N HIS A 285 -18.76 2.70 23.65
CA HIS A 285 -18.96 3.20 22.29
C HIS A 285 -17.64 3.35 21.51
N GLN A 286 -16.53 3.73 22.18
CA GLN A 286 -15.22 3.83 21.54
C GLN A 286 -14.69 2.44 21.19
N LEU A 287 -14.85 1.45 22.07
CA LEU A 287 -14.50 0.06 21.79
C LEU A 287 -15.33 -0.50 20.65
N GLY A 288 -16.63 -0.20 20.61
CA GLY A 288 -17.52 -0.59 19.51
C GLY A 288 -17.07 -0.04 18.16
N ASN A 289 -16.67 1.23 18.12
CA ASN A 289 -16.18 1.87 16.88
C ASN A 289 -14.84 1.26 16.41
N ILE A 290 -13.92 0.96 17.33
CA ILE A 290 -12.65 0.31 16.99
C ILE A 290 -12.94 -1.09 16.44
N PHE A 291 -13.73 -1.88 17.14
CA PHE A 291 -14.10 -3.23 16.72
C PHE A 291 -14.77 -3.23 15.32
N MET A 292 -15.69 -2.31 15.07
CA MET A 292 -16.31 -2.13 13.75
C MET A 292 -15.26 -1.86 12.68
N ASN A 293 -14.38 -0.89 12.91
CA ASN A 293 -13.35 -0.54 11.94
C ASN A 293 -12.39 -1.71 11.68
N ASP A 294 -12.04 -2.47 12.70
CA ASP A 294 -11.18 -3.65 12.58
C ASP A 294 -11.87 -4.74 11.73
N CYS A 295 -13.17 -5.01 11.95
CA CYS A 295 -13.94 -5.94 11.11
C CYS A 295 -13.97 -5.51 9.64
N PHE A 296 -14.21 -4.23 9.37
CA PHE A 296 -14.18 -3.71 7.99
C PHE A 296 -12.77 -3.75 7.40
N SER A 297 -11.73 -3.47 8.17
CA SER A 297 -10.33 -3.58 7.72
C SER A 297 -9.95 -5.02 7.35
N VAL A 298 -10.45 -6.00 8.10
CA VAL A 298 -10.27 -7.42 7.76
C VAL A 298 -10.96 -7.75 6.44
N LEU A 299 -12.21 -7.32 6.24
CA LEU A 299 -12.93 -7.48 4.97
C LEU A 299 -12.17 -6.85 3.79
N GLU A 300 -11.75 -5.60 3.95
CA GLU A 300 -10.96 -4.88 2.93
C GLU A 300 -9.66 -5.63 2.60
N TYR A 301 -8.97 -6.19 3.60
CA TYR A 301 -7.76 -6.97 3.39
C TYR A 301 -8.01 -8.18 2.50
N PHE A 302 -9.02 -9.03 2.81
CA PHE A 302 -9.32 -10.22 2.03
C PHE A 302 -9.79 -9.86 0.61
N LYS A 303 -10.68 -8.87 0.48
CA LYS A 303 -11.11 -8.34 -0.82
C LYS A 303 -9.94 -7.82 -1.65
N SER A 304 -9.04 -7.04 -1.05
CA SER A 304 -7.89 -6.47 -1.75
C SER A 304 -6.89 -7.52 -2.26
N LYS A 305 -6.91 -8.71 -1.66
CA LYS A 305 -6.12 -9.87 -2.10
C LYS A 305 -6.88 -10.78 -3.07
N ASN A 306 -8.15 -10.46 -3.37
CA ASN A 306 -9.06 -11.32 -4.11
C ASN A 306 -9.13 -12.72 -3.50
N GLN A 307 -9.21 -12.79 -2.18
CA GLN A 307 -9.30 -14.02 -1.40
C GLN A 307 -10.67 -14.10 -0.71
N GLU A 308 -11.24 -15.29 -0.69
CA GLU A 308 -12.42 -15.53 0.11
C GLU A 308 -12.10 -15.42 1.60
N LEU A 309 -13.07 -14.94 2.37
CA LEU A 309 -12.95 -14.83 3.81
C LEU A 309 -12.98 -16.23 4.44
N GLY A 310 -11.80 -16.79 4.63
CA GLY A 310 -11.61 -18.10 5.26
C GLY A 310 -11.73 -18.06 6.79
N ASP A 311 -11.53 -19.20 7.41
CA ASP A 311 -11.26 -19.29 8.85
C ASP A 311 -9.75 -19.08 9.05
N PHE A 312 -9.38 -17.89 9.56
CA PHE A 312 -7.98 -17.51 9.83
C PHE A 312 -7.56 -17.79 11.26
N SER A 313 -8.31 -18.65 11.97
CA SER A 313 -7.96 -19.07 13.34
C SER A 313 -6.92 -20.19 13.39
N GLU A 314 -6.63 -20.84 12.26
CA GLU A 314 -5.66 -21.93 12.19
C GLU A 314 -4.23 -21.44 12.50
N GLY A 315 -3.54 -22.14 13.35
CA GLY A 315 -2.16 -21.82 13.77
C GLY A 315 -2.03 -20.78 14.87
N LEU A 316 -3.15 -20.23 15.37
CA LEU A 316 -3.16 -19.32 16.50
C LEU A 316 -3.23 -20.07 17.85
N ASP A 317 -2.76 -19.44 18.91
CA ASP A 317 -3.02 -19.92 20.26
C ASP A 317 -4.53 -19.90 20.57
N ARG A 318 -4.94 -20.62 21.62
CA ARG A 318 -6.36 -20.86 21.92
C ARG A 318 -7.16 -19.56 22.13
N GLU A 319 -6.59 -18.56 22.79
CA GLU A 319 -7.25 -17.29 23.08
C GLU A 319 -7.44 -16.47 21.79
N ASN A 320 -6.39 -16.36 20.99
CA ASN A 320 -6.41 -15.64 19.71
C ASN A 320 -7.26 -16.37 18.67
N ALA A 321 -7.29 -17.70 18.68
CA ALA A 321 -8.12 -18.50 17.78
C ALA A 321 -9.63 -18.26 18.03
N GLU A 322 -10.07 -18.14 19.28
CA GLU A 322 -11.48 -17.83 19.59
C GLU A 322 -11.86 -16.43 19.10
N THR A 323 -10.99 -15.45 19.32
CA THR A 323 -11.18 -14.08 18.83
C THR A 323 -11.23 -14.02 17.31
N ALA A 324 -10.32 -14.70 16.63
CA ALA A 324 -10.29 -14.80 15.17
C ALA A 324 -11.55 -15.44 14.59
N LYS A 325 -12.09 -16.49 15.24
CA LYS A 325 -13.36 -17.12 14.84
C LYS A 325 -14.56 -16.19 14.94
N ILE A 326 -14.61 -15.36 16.00
CA ILE A 326 -15.67 -14.35 16.15
C ILE A 326 -15.59 -13.35 15.02
N ILE A 327 -14.41 -12.78 14.77
CA ILE A 327 -14.21 -11.81 13.68
C ILE A 327 -14.55 -12.42 12.33
N SER A 328 -14.07 -13.64 12.03
CA SER A 328 -14.38 -14.33 10.78
C SER A 328 -15.90 -14.48 10.57
N LYS A 329 -16.64 -14.90 11.60
CA LYS A 329 -18.11 -14.99 11.54
C LYS A 329 -18.78 -13.64 11.33
N VAL A 330 -18.38 -12.63 12.10
CA VAL A 330 -18.89 -11.26 11.95
C VAL A 330 -18.64 -10.75 10.54
N CYS A 331 -17.42 -10.90 10.02
CA CYS A 331 -17.07 -10.44 8.67
C CYS A 331 -17.87 -11.16 7.58
N LYS A 332 -18.10 -12.48 7.68
CA LYS A 332 -18.94 -13.25 6.73
C LYS A 332 -20.37 -12.72 6.70
N ASN A 333 -20.96 -12.44 7.88
CA ASN A 333 -22.32 -11.91 7.96
C ASN A 333 -22.38 -10.45 7.49
N LEU A 334 -21.36 -9.63 7.78
CA LEU A 334 -21.23 -8.28 7.23
C LEU A 334 -21.26 -8.32 5.70
N GLU A 335 -20.41 -9.15 5.08
CA GLU A 335 -20.35 -9.28 3.62
C GLU A 335 -21.68 -9.74 3.03
N THR A 336 -22.32 -10.72 3.67
CA THR A 336 -23.65 -11.20 3.26
C THR A 336 -24.69 -10.10 3.35
N HIS A 337 -24.75 -9.36 4.46
CA HIS A 337 -25.69 -8.26 4.65
C HIS A 337 -25.44 -7.14 3.64
N MET A 338 -24.18 -6.74 3.41
CA MET A 338 -23.82 -5.75 2.40
C MET A 338 -24.32 -6.16 1.02
N ASN A 339 -24.10 -7.40 0.63
CA ASN A 339 -24.53 -7.91 -0.67
C ASN A 339 -26.08 -7.90 -0.81
N ILE A 340 -26.81 -8.34 0.20
CA ILE A 340 -28.29 -8.31 0.21
C ILE A 340 -28.84 -6.90 0.09
N GLN A 341 -28.24 -5.93 0.80
CA GLN A 341 -28.68 -4.53 0.83
C GLN A 341 -28.11 -3.68 -0.32
N GLY A 342 -27.34 -4.26 -1.22
CA GLY A 342 -26.68 -3.50 -2.30
C GLY A 342 -25.67 -2.48 -1.80
N LEU A 343 -25.05 -2.72 -0.63
CA LEU A 343 -24.04 -1.85 -0.04
C LEU A 343 -22.66 -2.20 -0.58
N ARG A 344 -21.87 -1.18 -0.88
CA ARG A 344 -20.48 -1.30 -1.36
C ARG A 344 -19.55 -0.47 -0.51
N ASP A 345 -18.36 -0.99 -0.23
CA ASP A 345 -17.24 -0.21 0.28
C ASP A 345 -16.37 0.36 -0.86
N TYR A 346 -15.30 1.06 -0.50
CA TYR A 346 -14.40 1.64 -1.48
C TYR A 346 -13.57 0.60 -2.24
N VAL A 347 -13.32 -0.56 -1.65
CA VAL A 347 -12.61 -1.67 -2.31
C VAL A 347 -13.54 -2.34 -3.31
N ASP A 348 -14.83 -2.53 -2.96
CA ASP A 348 -15.83 -3.07 -3.87
C ASP A 348 -15.96 -2.25 -5.16
N GLN A 349 -15.87 -0.91 -5.08
CA GLN A 349 -15.91 -0.07 -6.28
C GLN A 349 -14.81 -0.43 -7.29
N ILE A 350 -13.58 -0.63 -6.82
CA ILE A 350 -12.46 -0.99 -7.68
C ILE A 350 -12.61 -2.42 -8.21
N LEU A 351 -13.01 -3.36 -7.34
CA LEU A 351 -13.25 -4.75 -7.71
C LEU A 351 -14.34 -4.90 -8.77
N ASP A 352 -15.48 -4.27 -8.55
CA ASP A 352 -16.61 -4.33 -9.48
C ASP A 352 -16.22 -3.74 -10.85
N ALA A 353 -15.48 -2.63 -10.88
CA ALA A 353 -14.96 -2.04 -12.11
C ALA A 353 -13.97 -2.99 -12.83
N ILE A 354 -13.03 -3.61 -12.10
CA ILE A 354 -12.10 -4.59 -12.66
C ILE A 354 -12.86 -5.80 -13.22
N ASN A 355 -13.80 -6.34 -12.47
CA ASN A 355 -14.60 -7.49 -12.89
C ASN A 355 -15.45 -7.17 -14.13
N PHE A 356 -16.04 -5.99 -14.16
CA PHE A 356 -16.79 -5.51 -15.32
C PHE A 356 -15.91 -5.36 -16.56
N PHE A 357 -14.76 -4.70 -16.46
CA PHE A 357 -13.84 -4.52 -17.58
C PHE A 357 -13.21 -5.82 -18.06
N SER A 358 -12.90 -6.74 -17.14
CA SER A 358 -12.35 -8.06 -17.49
C SER A 358 -13.31 -8.87 -18.38
N LYS A 359 -14.62 -8.74 -18.10
CA LYS A 359 -15.68 -9.41 -18.89
C LYS A 359 -16.09 -8.64 -20.15
N ASN A 360 -15.92 -7.32 -20.16
CA ASN A 360 -16.40 -6.42 -21.20
C ASN A 360 -15.28 -5.53 -21.76
N LYS A 361 -14.25 -6.13 -22.32
CA LYS A 361 -13.05 -5.43 -22.83
C LYS A 361 -13.36 -4.31 -23.83
N THR A 362 -14.46 -4.41 -24.59
CA THR A 362 -14.89 -3.38 -25.53
C THR A 362 -15.37 -2.10 -24.86
N LEU A 363 -15.86 -2.19 -23.61
CA LEU A 363 -16.39 -1.06 -22.84
C LEU A 363 -15.33 -0.38 -21.97
N VAL A 364 -14.10 -0.89 -21.95
CA VAL A 364 -12.97 -0.21 -21.30
C VAL A 364 -12.73 1.12 -22.01
N PRO A 365 -12.67 2.26 -21.28
CA PRO A 365 -12.38 3.56 -21.88
C PRO A 365 -10.96 3.62 -22.43
N GLU A 366 -10.78 4.35 -23.52
CA GLU A 366 -9.48 4.51 -24.18
C GLU A 366 -8.86 5.85 -23.80
N PHE A 367 -7.63 5.78 -23.32
CA PHE A 367 -6.79 6.94 -23.04
C PHE A 367 -5.48 6.86 -23.82
N ASP A 368 -5.00 7.99 -24.32
CA ASP A 368 -3.68 8.08 -24.93
C ASP A 368 -2.59 8.33 -23.87
N ASN A 369 -2.97 8.99 -22.77
CA ASN A 369 -2.06 9.27 -21.66
C ASN A 369 -2.76 9.02 -20.33
N ILE A 370 -2.13 8.24 -19.45
CA ILE A 370 -2.54 8.02 -18.07
C ILE A 370 -1.42 8.54 -17.18
N LEU A 371 -1.76 9.46 -16.26
CA LEU A 371 -0.83 10.05 -15.33
C LEU A 371 -1.27 9.69 -13.90
N VAL A 372 -0.34 9.22 -13.08
CA VAL A 372 -0.63 8.77 -11.69
C VAL A 372 0.26 9.51 -10.72
N ASP A 373 -0.35 10.20 -9.76
CA ASP A 373 0.34 10.85 -8.65
C ASP A 373 0.44 9.87 -7.45
N GLU A 374 1.45 10.06 -6.58
CA GLU A 374 1.72 9.23 -5.39
C GLU A 374 1.75 7.71 -5.68
N TYR A 375 2.46 7.32 -6.74
CA TYR A 375 2.48 5.93 -7.24
C TYR A 375 2.96 4.91 -6.21
N GLN A 376 3.75 5.29 -5.20
CA GLN A 376 4.19 4.43 -4.11
C GLN A 376 3.01 3.88 -3.27
N ASP A 377 1.88 4.59 -3.24
CA ASP A 377 0.68 4.21 -2.48
C ASP A 377 -0.28 3.31 -3.27
N VAL A 378 0.00 3.07 -4.57
CA VAL A 378 -0.84 2.25 -5.45
C VAL A 378 -0.79 0.78 -5.03
N ASN A 379 -1.95 0.20 -4.73
CA ASN A 379 -2.08 -1.21 -4.36
C ASN A 379 -2.26 -2.13 -5.58
N ALA A 380 -2.14 -3.46 -5.37
CA ALA A 380 -2.20 -4.46 -6.44
C ALA A 380 -3.51 -4.42 -7.26
N MET A 381 -4.64 -4.05 -6.64
CA MET A 381 -5.92 -3.93 -7.32
C MET A 381 -5.98 -2.71 -8.25
N GLN A 382 -5.44 -1.58 -7.77
CA GLN A 382 -5.32 -0.37 -8.55
C GLN A 382 -4.36 -0.56 -9.73
N ILE A 383 -3.26 -1.32 -9.55
CA ILE A 383 -2.38 -1.74 -10.64
C ILE A 383 -3.16 -2.55 -11.67
N LYS A 384 -3.94 -3.55 -11.25
CA LYS A 384 -4.76 -4.36 -12.16
C LYS A 384 -5.77 -3.52 -12.95
N LEU A 385 -6.35 -2.50 -12.33
CA LEU A 385 -7.20 -1.56 -13.04
C LEU A 385 -6.43 -0.75 -14.09
N LEU A 386 -5.24 -0.24 -13.74
CA LEU A 386 -4.36 0.47 -14.67
C LEU A 386 -3.96 -0.42 -15.85
N ASP A 387 -3.60 -1.68 -15.59
CA ASP A 387 -3.24 -2.64 -16.62
C ASP A 387 -4.38 -2.83 -17.62
N LEU A 388 -5.62 -2.99 -17.17
CA LEU A 388 -6.79 -3.09 -18.04
C LEU A 388 -7.01 -1.85 -18.92
N LEU A 389 -6.73 -0.65 -18.36
CA LEU A 389 -6.84 0.61 -19.11
C LEU A 389 -5.72 0.75 -20.15
N ILE A 390 -4.49 0.33 -19.81
CA ILE A 390 -3.32 0.37 -20.70
C ILE A 390 -3.45 -0.68 -21.82
N GLU A 391 -3.87 -1.91 -21.48
CA GLU A 391 -4.07 -2.99 -22.45
C GLU A 391 -5.12 -2.65 -23.52
N LYS A 392 -6.06 -1.77 -23.22
CA LYS A 392 -7.11 -1.34 -24.16
C LYS A 392 -6.52 -0.66 -25.41
N ASN A 393 -5.46 0.11 -25.24
CA ASN A 393 -4.73 0.77 -26.32
C ASN A 393 -3.21 0.60 -26.10
N SER A 394 -2.56 -0.21 -26.91
CA SER A 394 -1.12 -0.49 -26.82
C SER A 394 -0.20 0.75 -26.97
N LYS A 395 -0.76 1.88 -27.40
CA LYS A 395 -0.05 3.17 -27.52
C LYS A 395 -0.23 4.06 -26.30
N THR A 396 -0.99 3.63 -25.30
CA THR A 396 -1.18 4.41 -24.07
C THR A 396 0.16 4.68 -23.37
N ASN A 397 0.41 5.93 -23.06
CA ASN A 397 1.58 6.36 -22.30
C ASN A 397 1.22 6.39 -20.81
N LEU A 398 2.00 5.73 -19.99
CA LEU A 398 1.91 5.81 -18.53
C LEU A 398 3.00 6.74 -17.98
N PHE A 399 2.59 7.72 -17.20
CA PHE A 399 3.48 8.60 -16.45
C PHE A 399 3.14 8.55 -14.98
N ALA A 400 4.02 8.00 -14.17
CA ALA A 400 3.82 7.85 -12.73
C ALA A 400 4.84 8.69 -11.95
N VAL A 401 4.40 9.33 -10.88
CA VAL A 401 5.29 10.04 -9.94
C VAL A 401 5.10 9.50 -8.54
N GLY A 402 6.19 9.34 -7.80
CA GLY A 402 6.14 8.80 -6.44
C GLY A 402 7.46 9.00 -5.68
N ASP A 403 7.45 8.60 -4.41
CA ASP A 403 8.63 8.61 -3.52
C ASP A 403 9.46 7.33 -3.65
#